data_3df3c3f6b514993a7390ef68cc10f3bc
#
_entry.id   3df3c3f6b514993a7390ef68cc10f3bc
#
_cell.length_a   1.000
_cell.length_b   1.000
_cell.length_c   1.000
_cell.angle_alpha   90.00
_cell.angle_beta   90.00
_cell.angle_gamma   90.00
#
_symmetry.space_group_name_H-M   'P 1'
#
loop_
_entity.id
_entity.type
_entity.pdbx_description
1 polymer ?
#
loop_
_entity_poly.entity_id
_entity_poly.type
_entity_poly.pdbx_seq_one_letter_code
_entity_poly.pdbx_strand_id
1 'polypeptide(L)'
;MKLLLTLLFSCLPFNGPNDGRELLDKALDRCERLETLESYRDILSRYGVSDKIPLACPLKDRFRKSSGFGIRIHPITGKRSFHSGVDMAVGLAAPVYATASGTVSFAGRKAGYGRCVVIRHSYGFETLYAHLAAYYTTKGQKVGKGAVIAFAGSTGKSTGYHLHYEIRKNGKPIKPYWYGYDD
;
A
#
# COMPACT_ATOMS: atom_id res chain seq x y z
N MET A 1 7.41 13.73 -13.82
CA MET A 1 7.60 13.56 -12.38
C MET A 1 9.05 13.22 -11.98
N LYS A 2 9.75 12.26 -12.62
CA LYS A 2 11.20 12.05 -12.39
C LYS A 2 12.00 13.36 -12.55
N LEU A 3 11.72 14.13 -13.58
CA LEU A 3 12.40 15.41 -13.87
C LEU A 3 12.15 16.47 -12.77
N LEU A 4 10.94 16.50 -12.20
CA LEU A 4 10.56 17.49 -11.17
C LEU A 4 11.26 17.23 -9.83
N LEU A 5 11.32 15.99 -9.37
CA LEU A 5 12.02 15.62 -8.14
C LEU A 5 13.55 15.72 -8.30
N THR A 6 14.10 15.34 -9.45
CA THR A 6 15.55 15.45 -9.70
C THR A 6 15.98 16.91 -9.82
N LEU A 7 15.22 17.78 -10.49
CA LEU A 7 15.49 19.22 -10.57
C LEU A 7 15.32 19.94 -9.22
N LEU A 8 14.39 19.48 -8.36
CA LEU A 8 14.15 20.06 -7.04
C LEU A 8 15.31 19.82 -6.04
N PHE A 9 16.03 18.69 -6.17
CA PHE A 9 17.07 18.33 -5.22
C PHE A 9 18.50 18.54 -5.73
N SER A 10 18.71 18.81 -7.05
CA SER A 10 20.05 18.98 -7.63
C SER A 10 20.43 20.43 -7.93
N CYS A 11 19.49 21.38 -8.00
CA CYS A 11 19.76 22.71 -8.57
C CYS A 11 19.26 23.93 -7.77
N LEU A 12 18.65 23.76 -6.58
CA LEU A 12 18.23 24.93 -5.80
C LEU A 12 19.09 25.07 -4.53
N PRO A 13 19.66 26.26 -4.25
CA PRO A 13 20.17 26.56 -2.92
C PRO A 13 18.97 26.57 -1.96
N PHE A 14 18.90 25.54 -1.09
CA PHE A 14 17.91 25.54 -0.02
C PHE A 14 18.31 26.64 0.97
N ASN A 15 17.53 27.71 1.04
CA ASN A 15 17.76 28.83 1.96
C ASN A 15 17.30 28.51 3.39
N GLY A 16 16.74 27.31 3.63
CA GLY A 16 16.32 26.87 4.96
C GLY A 16 15.83 25.41 4.99
N PRO A 17 15.79 24.79 6.19
CA PRO A 17 15.32 23.39 6.35
C PRO A 17 13.84 23.19 6.02
N ASN A 18 13.05 24.26 5.99
CA ASN A 18 11.60 24.21 5.70
C ASN A 18 11.30 24.13 4.19
N ASP A 19 12.12 24.73 3.33
CA ASP A 19 11.89 24.79 1.89
C ASP A 19 11.89 23.39 1.27
N GLY A 20 12.87 22.55 1.64
CA GLY A 20 12.97 21.18 1.16
C GLY A 20 11.80 20.28 1.63
N ARG A 21 11.29 20.54 2.83
CA ARG A 21 10.15 19.81 3.37
C ARG A 21 8.86 20.12 2.63
N GLU A 22 8.56 21.41 2.39
CA GLU A 22 7.36 21.83 1.68
C GLU A 22 7.34 21.29 0.23
N LEU A 23 8.48 21.32 -0.44
CA LEU A 23 8.62 20.75 -1.79
C LEU A 23 8.41 19.24 -1.81
N LEU A 24 8.94 18.52 -0.81
CA LEU A 24 8.73 17.09 -0.68
C LEU A 24 7.24 16.78 -0.43
N ASP A 25 6.57 17.50 0.45
CA ASP A 25 5.17 17.30 0.75
C ASP A 25 4.30 17.53 -0.50
N LYS A 26 4.56 18.59 -1.28
CA LYS A 26 3.89 18.85 -2.57
C LYS A 26 4.14 17.74 -3.61
N ALA A 27 5.36 17.21 -3.65
CA ALA A 27 5.71 16.11 -4.56
C ALA A 27 4.98 14.82 -4.16
N LEU A 28 4.91 14.51 -2.87
CA LEU A 28 4.21 13.33 -2.35
C LEU A 28 2.69 13.43 -2.53
N ASP A 29 2.11 14.61 -2.40
CA ASP A 29 0.69 14.83 -2.67
C ASP A 29 0.31 14.55 -4.13
N ARG A 30 1.24 14.71 -5.08
CA ARG A 30 1.05 14.44 -6.51
C ARG A 30 1.56 13.05 -6.94
N CYS A 31 2.15 12.28 -6.03
CA CYS A 31 2.75 10.99 -6.37
C CYS A 31 1.67 9.93 -6.63
N GLU A 32 1.60 9.42 -7.86
CA GLU A 32 0.70 8.33 -8.27
C GLU A 32 1.46 7.03 -8.59
N ARG A 33 2.80 7.07 -8.63
CA ARG A 33 3.66 5.95 -9.00
C ARG A 33 4.73 5.76 -7.92
N LEU A 34 4.47 4.81 -7.00
CA LEU A 34 5.32 4.59 -5.83
C LEU A 34 6.73 4.09 -6.19
N GLU A 35 6.89 3.35 -7.29
CA GLU A 35 8.19 2.88 -7.76
C GLU A 35 9.17 4.04 -8.04
N THR A 36 8.65 5.23 -8.34
CA THR A 36 9.50 6.41 -8.55
C THR A 36 10.16 6.91 -7.26
N LEU A 37 9.66 6.49 -6.10
CA LEU A 37 10.20 6.88 -4.79
C LEU A 37 11.39 6.02 -4.36
N GLU A 38 11.71 4.93 -5.07
CA GLU A 38 12.85 4.06 -4.78
C GLU A 38 14.17 4.85 -4.68
N SER A 39 14.41 5.72 -5.66
CA SER A 39 15.62 6.56 -5.75
C SER A 39 15.68 7.66 -4.68
N TYR A 40 14.62 7.85 -3.91
CA TYR A 40 14.51 8.93 -2.89
C TYR A 40 14.40 8.39 -1.47
N ARG A 41 14.72 7.11 -1.25
CA ARG A 41 14.60 6.42 0.05
C ARG A 41 15.28 7.19 1.18
N ASP A 42 16.52 7.65 0.96
CA ASP A 42 17.30 8.37 1.95
C ASP A 42 16.70 9.75 2.28
N ILE A 43 16.15 10.42 1.27
CA ILE A 43 15.47 11.70 1.42
C ILE A 43 14.19 11.51 2.24
N LEU A 44 13.38 10.52 1.91
CA LEU A 44 12.16 10.19 2.65
C LEU A 44 12.46 9.88 4.12
N SER A 45 13.55 9.16 4.37
CA SER A 45 14.02 8.84 5.72
C SER A 45 14.49 10.10 6.47
N ARG A 46 15.35 10.92 5.83
CA ARG A 46 15.87 12.17 6.41
C ARG A 46 14.77 13.13 6.84
N TYR A 47 13.69 13.24 6.06
CA TYR A 47 12.55 14.09 6.39
C TYR A 47 11.49 13.40 7.25
N GLY A 48 11.72 12.16 7.71
CA GLY A 48 10.81 11.43 8.60
C GLY A 48 9.43 11.14 7.98
N VAL A 49 9.39 10.90 6.65
CA VAL A 49 8.14 10.59 5.93
C VAL A 49 8.05 9.15 5.44
N SER A 50 9.12 8.37 5.56
CA SER A 50 9.19 6.97 5.11
C SER A 50 8.16 6.05 5.78
N ASP A 51 7.73 6.40 7.01
CA ASP A 51 6.68 5.65 7.72
C ASP A 51 5.27 6.00 7.27
N LYS A 52 5.11 7.13 6.58
CA LYS A 52 3.80 7.70 6.22
C LYS A 52 3.32 7.26 4.85
N ILE A 53 4.20 6.59 4.08
CA ILE A 53 3.97 6.17 2.70
C ILE A 53 4.00 4.64 2.64
N PRO A 54 3.04 3.97 1.95
CA PRO A 54 2.91 2.52 1.94
C PRO A 54 3.95 1.84 1.03
N LEU A 55 5.22 1.90 1.43
CA LEU A 55 6.39 1.35 0.72
C LEU A 55 6.96 0.08 1.39
N ALA A 56 6.27 -0.48 2.39
CA ALA A 56 6.64 -1.75 3.00
C ALA A 56 5.83 -2.91 2.40
N CYS A 57 6.39 -4.12 2.42
CA CYS A 57 5.64 -5.32 2.08
C CYS A 57 4.60 -5.62 3.19
N PRO A 58 3.34 -5.96 2.84
CA PRO A 58 2.32 -6.32 3.82
C PRO A 58 2.50 -7.72 4.43
N LEU A 59 3.39 -8.55 3.89
CA LEU A 59 3.73 -9.89 4.35
C LEU A 59 5.24 -9.98 4.62
N LYS A 60 5.62 -10.72 5.67
CA LYS A 60 7.01 -11.10 5.94
C LYS A 60 7.28 -12.57 5.64
N ASP A 61 6.23 -13.39 5.64
CA ASP A 61 6.29 -14.79 5.25
C ASP A 61 6.53 -14.89 3.74
N ARG A 62 7.17 -15.98 3.32
CA ARG A 62 7.34 -16.26 1.88
C ARG A 62 5.98 -16.42 1.21
N PHE A 63 5.75 -15.68 0.17
CA PHE A 63 4.53 -15.73 -0.64
C PHE A 63 4.85 -15.84 -2.14
N ARG A 64 3.84 -16.19 -2.93
CA ARG A 64 3.90 -16.17 -4.39
C ARG A 64 2.87 -15.15 -4.90
N LYS A 65 3.29 -14.20 -5.74
CA LYS A 65 2.33 -13.33 -6.45
C LYS A 65 1.47 -14.22 -7.37
N SER A 66 0.22 -14.39 -7.03
CA SER A 66 -0.73 -15.21 -7.78
C SER A 66 -1.53 -14.40 -8.81
N SER A 67 -1.67 -13.08 -8.61
CA SER A 67 -2.26 -12.17 -9.58
C SER A 67 -1.75 -10.74 -9.42
N GLY A 68 -1.48 -10.08 -10.54
CA GLY A 68 -1.01 -8.69 -10.60
C GLY A 68 -2.16 -7.68 -10.70
N PHE A 69 -1.79 -6.39 -10.56
CA PHE A 69 -2.66 -5.23 -10.76
C PHE A 69 -2.94 -5.00 -12.25
N GLY A 70 -4.15 -4.58 -12.59
CA GLY A 70 -4.52 -4.18 -13.94
C GLY A 70 -5.59 -5.09 -14.59
N ILE A 71 -5.70 -5.00 -15.91
CA ILE A 71 -6.70 -5.77 -16.67
C ILE A 71 -6.26 -7.24 -16.76
N ARG A 72 -7.13 -8.16 -16.34
CA ARG A 72 -6.90 -9.61 -16.41
C ARG A 72 -8.18 -10.39 -16.72
N ILE A 73 -8.05 -11.66 -17.05
CA ILE A 73 -9.20 -12.60 -17.08
C ILE A 73 -9.51 -12.95 -15.62
N HIS A 74 -10.75 -12.71 -15.21
CA HIS A 74 -11.21 -13.00 -13.85
C HIS A 74 -11.26 -14.52 -13.62
N PRO A 75 -10.60 -15.08 -12.57
CA PRO A 75 -10.42 -16.52 -12.41
C PRO A 75 -11.72 -17.30 -12.17
N ILE A 76 -12.77 -16.64 -11.67
CA ILE A 76 -14.07 -17.28 -11.39
C ILE A 76 -15.04 -17.08 -12.56
N THR A 77 -15.06 -15.90 -13.19
CA THR A 77 -16.08 -15.56 -14.21
C THR A 77 -15.60 -15.72 -15.64
N GLY A 78 -14.30 -15.87 -15.88
CA GLY A 78 -13.69 -15.95 -17.22
C GLY A 78 -13.75 -14.65 -18.02
N LYS A 79 -14.31 -13.55 -17.46
CA LYS A 79 -14.46 -12.28 -18.15
C LYS A 79 -13.26 -11.34 -17.90
N ARG A 80 -12.99 -10.46 -18.86
CA ARG A 80 -12.02 -9.36 -18.64
C ARG A 80 -12.51 -8.48 -17.50
N SER A 81 -11.65 -8.25 -16.51
CA SER A 81 -11.93 -7.38 -15.37
C SER A 81 -10.67 -6.65 -14.93
N PHE A 82 -10.86 -5.49 -14.34
CA PHE A 82 -9.77 -4.76 -13.72
C PHE A 82 -9.55 -5.27 -12.30
N HIS A 83 -8.29 -5.62 -11.99
CA HIS A 83 -7.83 -6.00 -10.66
C HIS A 83 -7.19 -4.81 -9.97
N SER A 84 -7.81 -4.32 -8.91
CA SER A 84 -7.43 -3.09 -8.22
C SER A 84 -6.24 -3.25 -7.25
N GLY A 85 -5.68 -4.44 -7.14
CA GLY A 85 -4.57 -4.76 -6.23
C GLY A 85 -3.67 -5.86 -6.74
N VAL A 86 -2.97 -6.49 -5.83
CA VAL A 86 -2.18 -7.71 -6.05
C VAL A 86 -2.67 -8.81 -5.12
N ASP A 87 -2.69 -10.05 -5.62
CA ASP A 87 -3.01 -11.24 -4.83
C ASP A 87 -1.71 -11.97 -4.49
N MET A 88 -1.47 -12.17 -3.20
CA MET A 88 -0.27 -12.74 -2.63
C MET A 88 -0.66 -14.07 -1.97
N ALA A 89 -0.47 -15.20 -2.67
CA ALA A 89 -0.73 -16.54 -2.15
C ALA A 89 0.22 -16.85 -0.99
N VAL A 90 -0.33 -17.12 0.18
CA VAL A 90 0.36 -17.33 1.45
C VAL A 90 -0.43 -18.32 2.30
N GLY A 91 0.19 -18.90 3.30
CA GLY A 91 -0.47 -19.84 4.22
C GLY A 91 -1.63 -19.20 5.00
N LEU A 92 -2.57 -20.05 5.44
CA LEU A 92 -3.64 -19.65 6.35
C LEU A 92 -3.03 -19.01 7.60
N ALA A 93 -3.63 -17.91 8.05
CA ALA A 93 -3.25 -17.16 9.24
C ALA A 93 -1.84 -16.54 9.21
N ALA A 94 -1.22 -16.41 8.04
CA ALA A 94 0.00 -15.60 7.89
C ALA A 94 -0.25 -14.17 8.38
N PRO A 95 0.64 -13.60 9.24
CA PRO A 95 0.46 -12.26 9.75
C PRO A 95 0.48 -11.21 8.65
N VAL A 96 -0.47 -10.27 8.71
CA VAL A 96 -0.58 -9.13 7.79
C VAL A 96 -0.18 -7.86 8.52
N TYR A 97 0.73 -7.10 7.92
CA TYR A 97 1.35 -5.92 8.52
C TYR A 97 0.86 -4.63 7.85
N ALA A 98 0.69 -3.57 8.64
CA ALA A 98 0.46 -2.23 8.11
C ALA A 98 1.68 -1.75 7.32
N THR A 99 1.51 -1.37 6.07
CA THR A 99 2.60 -0.98 5.17
C THR A 99 3.07 0.46 5.36
N ALA A 100 2.27 1.26 6.07
CA ALA A 100 2.60 2.59 6.56
C ALA A 100 1.84 2.91 7.84
N SER A 101 2.29 3.91 8.58
CA SER A 101 1.56 4.47 9.72
C SER A 101 0.29 5.18 9.24
N GLY A 102 -0.80 5.05 9.99
CA GLY A 102 -2.07 5.65 9.61
C GLY A 102 -3.19 5.42 10.60
N THR A 103 -4.41 5.67 10.16
CA THR A 103 -5.63 5.46 10.94
C THR A 103 -6.55 4.49 10.22
N VAL A 104 -7.03 3.47 10.92
CA VAL A 104 -7.99 2.50 10.38
C VAL A 104 -9.29 3.23 10.03
N SER A 105 -9.62 3.29 8.74
CA SER A 105 -10.86 3.90 8.25
C SER A 105 -12.01 2.91 8.19
N PHE A 106 -11.70 1.61 8.05
CA PHE A 106 -12.66 0.52 8.03
C PHE A 106 -12.02 -0.77 8.53
N ALA A 107 -12.76 -1.52 9.34
CA ALA A 107 -12.46 -2.91 9.68
C ALA A 107 -13.81 -3.66 9.74
N GLY A 108 -13.99 -4.69 8.90
CA GLY A 108 -15.30 -5.35 8.79
C GLY A 108 -15.39 -6.28 7.59
N ARG A 109 -16.63 -6.58 7.16
CA ARG A 109 -16.91 -7.37 5.96
C ARG A 109 -17.40 -6.45 4.82
N LYS A 110 -16.88 -6.67 3.62
CA LYS A 110 -17.25 -5.94 2.40
C LYS A 110 -17.55 -6.94 1.29
N ALA A 111 -18.56 -6.66 0.47
CA ALA A 111 -18.92 -7.53 -0.66
C ALA A 111 -17.70 -7.74 -1.59
N GLY A 112 -17.45 -8.99 -1.95
CA GLY A 112 -16.30 -9.40 -2.74
C GLY A 112 -15.01 -9.57 -1.89
N TYR A 113 -14.63 -8.60 -1.07
CA TYR A 113 -13.40 -8.58 -0.25
C TYR A 113 -13.44 -9.53 0.96
N GLY A 114 -14.63 -9.96 1.41
CA GLY A 114 -14.76 -10.73 2.65
C GLY A 114 -14.42 -9.86 3.87
N ARG A 115 -13.68 -10.40 4.84
CA ARG A 115 -13.13 -9.61 5.94
C ARG A 115 -12.00 -8.76 5.41
N CYS A 116 -12.04 -7.46 5.68
CA CYS A 116 -11.01 -6.54 5.22
C CYS A 116 -10.76 -5.41 6.23
N VAL A 117 -9.56 -4.85 6.14
CA VAL A 117 -9.11 -3.66 6.86
C VAL A 117 -8.70 -2.62 5.84
N VAL A 118 -9.06 -1.36 6.08
CA VAL A 118 -8.62 -0.21 5.28
C VAL A 118 -7.96 0.80 6.20
N ILE A 119 -6.78 1.28 5.80
CA ILE A 119 -6.00 2.25 6.56
C ILE A 119 -5.79 3.49 5.71
N ARG A 120 -6.08 4.66 6.25
CA ARG A 120 -5.72 5.96 5.65
C ARG A 120 -4.38 6.40 6.17
N HIS A 121 -3.54 6.81 5.23
CA HIS A 121 -2.19 7.33 5.47
C HIS A 121 -2.09 8.80 5.10
N SER A 122 -0.91 9.38 5.26
CA SER A 122 -0.61 10.73 4.79
C SER A 122 -0.64 10.82 3.26
N TYR A 123 -0.68 12.04 2.74
CA TYR A 123 -0.59 12.34 1.30
C TYR A 123 -1.67 11.68 0.45
N GLY A 124 -2.88 11.49 1.00
CA GLY A 124 -4.00 10.88 0.27
C GLY A 124 -3.82 9.40 -0.08
N PHE A 125 -2.85 8.71 0.51
CA PHE A 125 -2.71 7.27 0.38
C PHE A 125 -3.70 6.52 1.27
N GLU A 126 -4.19 5.39 0.76
CA GLU A 126 -5.01 4.44 1.49
C GLU A 126 -4.57 3.02 1.11
N THR A 127 -4.53 2.10 2.07
CA THR A 127 -4.26 0.69 1.81
C THR A 127 -5.44 -0.17 2.23
N LEU A 128 -5.72 -1.22 1.45
CA LEU A 128 -6.77 -2.20 1.71
C LEU A 128 -6.16 -3.59 1.77
N TYR A 129 -6.52 -4.34 2.81
CA TYR A 129 -6.11 -5.71 3.08
C TYR A 129 -7.35 -6.57 3.14
N ALA A 130 -7.50 -7.56 2.25
CA ALA A 130 -8.73 -8.34 2.12
C ALA A 130 -8.51 -9.85 2.15
N HIS A 131 -9.63 -10.57 2.09
CA HIS A 131 -9.74 -12.03 2.24
C HIS A 131 -9.21 -12.55 3.57
N LEU A 132 -9.24 -11.71 4.61
CA LEU A 132 -8.66 -11.99 5.93
C LEU A 132 -9.39 -13.13 6.65
N ALA A 133 -8.62 -13.95 7.38
CA ALA A 133 -9.17 -14.91 8.33
C ALA A 133 -9.65 -14.22 9.61
N ALA A 134 -8.86 -13.25 10.10
CA ALA A 134 -9.17 -12.44 11.28
C ALA A 134 -8.47 -11.08 11.20
N TYR A 135 -8.96 -10.12 11.98
CA TYR A 135 -8.32 -8.82 12.22
C TYR A 135 -8.57 -8.39 13.67
N TYR A 136 -7.69 -7.58 14.26
CA TYR A 136 -7.86 -7.04 15.63
C TYR A 136 -7.87 -5.52 15.68
N THR A 137 -7.89 -4.88 14.53
CA THR A 137 -7.98 -3.43 14.45
C THR A 137 -9.44 -2.99 14.42
N THR A 138 -9.71 -1.80 14.95
CA THR A 138 -11.03 -1.18 14.94
C THR A 138 -10.98 0.16 14.20
N LYS A 139 -12.12 0.60 13.63
CA LYS A 139 -12.24 1.91 12.99
C LYS A 139 -11.85 3.02 13.96
N GLY A 140 -11.02 3.96 13.51
CA GLY A 140 -10.47 5.07 14.30
C GLY A 140 -9.14 4.75 14.99
N GLN A 141 -8.73 3.48 15.07
CA GLN A 141 -7.47 3.10 15.69
C GLN A 141 -6.28 3.61 14.86
N LYS A 142 -5.29 4.22 15.53
CA LYS A 142 -3.98 4.54 14.96
C LYS A 142 -3.11 3.30 14.94
N VAL A 143 -2.42 3.07 13.83
CA VAL A 143 -1.49 1.95 13.66
C VAL A 143 -0.16 2.47 13.14
N GLY A 144 0.94 1.90 13.63
CA GLY A 144 2.28 2.17 13.11
C GLY A 144 2.63 1.27 11.94
N LYS A 145 3.52 1.73 11.06
CA LYS A 145 4.13 0.89 10.02
C LYS A 145 4.74 -0.38 10.65
N GLY A 146 4.47 -1.53 10.05
CA GLY A 146 4.97 -2.83 10.54
C GLY A 146 4.18 -3.43 11.71
N ALA A 147 3.11 -2.76 12.20
CA ALA A 147 2.21 -3.37 13.17
C ALA A 147 1.42 -4.52 12.54
N VAL A 148 1.24 -5.63 13.25
CA VAL A 148 0.32 -6.69 12.84
C VAL A 148 -1.11 -6.19 12.99
N ILE A 149 -1.88 -6.24 11.89
CA ILE A 149 -3.26 -5.73 11.84
C ILE A 149 -4.30 -6.83 11.63
N ALA A 150 -3.88 -7.94 11.02
CA ALA A 150 -4.77 -9.03 10.60
C ALA A 150 -3.99 -10.32 10.32
N PHE A 151 -4.73 -11.35 9.93
CA PHE A 151 -4.21 -12.61 9.40
C PHE A 151 -4.82 -12.94 8.04
N ALA A 152 -4.00 -13.41 7.10
CA ALA A 152 -4.42 -13.83 5.77
C ALA A 152 -5.36 -15.04 5.83
N GLY A 153 -6.28 -15.11 4.88
CA GLY A 153 -7.30 -16.17 4.83
C GLY A 153 -7.85 -16.39 3.43
N SER A 154 -9.13 -16.75 3.35
CA SER A 154 -9.84 -17.02 2.11
C SER A 154 -11.32 -16.61 2.21
N THR A 155 -11.64 -15.50 2.88
CA THR A 155 -13.03 -15.03 3.02
C THR A 155 -13.47 -14.18 1.82
N GLY A 156 -14.77 -14.13 1.54
CA GLY A 156 -15.32 -13.40 0.39
C GLY A 156 -15.16 -14.14 -0.94
N LYS A 157 -14.95 -13.43 -2.04
CA LYS A 157 -14.71 -14.03 -3.37
C LYS A 157 -13.24 -14.43 -3.51
N SER A 158 -12.90 -15.60 -3.00
CA SER A 158 -11.55 -16.15 -2.99
C SER A 158 -11.57 -17.61 -3.41
N THR A 159 -10.54 -18.06 -4.12
CA THR A 159 -10.35 -19.46 -4.57
C THR A 159 -9.31 -20.22 -3.75
N GLY A 160 -8.70 -19.59 -2.76
CA GLY A 160 -7.67 -20.18 -1.91
C GLY A 160 -7.07 -19.17 -0.94
N TYR A 161 -6.16 -19.62 -0.09
CA TYR A 161 -5.53 -18.74 0.89
C TYR A 161 -4.61 -17.73 0.22
N HIS A 162 -4.90 -16.44 0.38
CA HIS A 162 -4.08 -15.33 -0.09
C HIS A 162 -4.44 -14.03 0.63
N LEU A 163 -3.56 -13.07 0.56
CA LEU A 163 -3.84 -11.66 0.85
C LEU A 163 -4.12 -10.94 -0.46
N HIS A 164 -5.27 -10.30 -0.57
CA HIS A 164 -5.50 -9.27 -1.60
C HIS A 164 -5.11 -7.91 -1.01
N TYR A 165 -4.17 -7.22 -1.67
CA TYR A 165 -3.61 -5.96 -1.20
C TYR A 165 -3.76 -4.86 -2.25
N GLU A 166 -4.35 -3.73 -1.84
CA GLU A 166 -4.50 -2.54 -2.69
C GLU A 166 -3.79 -1.34 -2.09
N ILE A 167 -3.26 -0.49 -2.96
CA ILE A 167 -2.88 0.89 -2.63
C ILE A 167 -3.76 1.81 -3.47
N ARG A 168 -4.29 2.84 -2.82
CA ARG A 168 -5.09 3.88 -3.47
C ARG A 168 -4.46 5.22 -3.22
N LYS A 169 -4.57 6.11 -4.20
CA LYS A 169 -4.19 7.51 -4.12
C LYS A 169 -5.43 8.36 -4.41
N ASN A 170 -5.85 9.18 -3.44
CA ASN A 170 -7.07 10.01 -3.55
C ASN A 170 -8.29 9.19 -4.03
N GLY A 171 -8.48 8.00 -3.43
CA GLY A 171 -9.56 7.08 -3.74
C GLY A 171 -9.38 6.23 -5.00
N LYS A 172 -8.41 6.50 -5.87
CA LYS A 172 -8.14 5.75 -7.10
C LYS A 172 -7.12 4.65 -6.85
N PRO A 173 -7.35 3.38 -7.28
CA PRO A 173 -6.35 2.33 -7.21
C PRO A 173 -5.11 2.69 -8.03
N ILE A 174 -3.94 2.48 -7.45
CA ILE A 174 -2.64 2.58 -8.13
C ILE A 174 -1.90 1.25 -8.00
N LYS A 175 -0.95 1.00 -8.91
CA LYS A 175 -0.16 -0.23 -8.89
C LYS A 175 0.59 -0.33 -7.55
N PRO A 176 0.35 -1.39 -6.74
CA PRO A 176 1.08 -1.59 -5.51
C PRO A 176 2.59 -1.76 -5.78
N TYR A 177 3.39 -1.13 -4.94
CA TYR A 177 4.83 -1.22 -4.95
C TYR A 177 5.34 -1.21 -3.51
N TRP A 178 6.43 -1.93 -3.25
CA TRP A 178 7.21 -1.87 -1.99
C TRP A 178 8.67 -2.07 -2.28
N TYR A 179 9.53 -1.65 -1.40
CA TYR A 179 10.97 -1.80 -1.56
C TYR A 179 11.37 -3.27 -1.70
N GLY A 180 12.21 -3.59 -2.71
CA GLY A 180 12.59 -4.95 -3.06
C GLY A 180 11.49 -5.76 -3.76
N TYR A 181 10.52 -5.07 -4.36
CA TYR A 181 9.48 -5.70 -5.19
C TYR A 181 9.98 -5.87 -6.63
N ASP A 182 10.16 -7.13 -7.03
CA ASP A 182 10.40 -7.51 -8.43
C ASP A 182 9.07 -7.97 -9.06
N ASP A 183 8.73 -7.40 -10.22
CA ASP A 183 7.49 -7.69 -10.96
C ASP A 183 7.53 -9.04 -11.69
#